data_4f8465afab542b9ea9fb027c6ad890ee
#
_entry.id   4f8465afab542b9ea9fb027c6ad890ee
#
_cell.length_a   1.000
_cell.length_b   1.000
_cell.length_c   1.000
_cell.angle_alpha   90.00
_cell.angle_beta   90.00
_cell.angle_gamma   90.00
#
_symmetry.space_group_name_H-M   'P 1'
#
loop_
_entity.id
_entity.type
_entity.pdbx_description
1 polymer ?
#
loop_
_entity_poly.entity_id
_entity_poly.type
_entity_poly.pdbx_seq_one_letter_code
_entity_poly.pdbx_strand_id
1 'polypeptide(L)'
;MSEHLKFENIYCVGRNFEGHAKELGNKVPISPLIFQKSNSAVIVKETIEIPKNKTIEHELEIVLLIGKDGVPKNQEEAHTFIAGFSIGLDLTDRSLQAELKKKGLPWFASKSFRGSAVIDTNFRHECPHEFYLMVNQKIRQEGNLKDMIFSFEDIILHLSKTIDFKKGDIIFTGTPEGVGALE
;
A
#
# COMPACT_ATOMS: atom_id res chain seq x y z
N MET A 1 2.15 -26.57 11.42
CA MET A 1 3.27 -25.74 10.95
C MET A 1 2.65 -24.69 10.05
N SER A 2 2.62 -23.43 10.49
CA SER A 2 2.12 -22.34 9.64
C SER A 2 3.09 -22.22 8.47
N GLU A 3 2.64 -22.53 7.25
CA GLU A 3 3.36 -22.09 6.06
C GLU A 3 3.56 -20.59 6.20
N HIS A 4 4.81 -20.16 6.33
CA HIS A 4 5.11 -18.73 6.33
C HIS A 4 4.66 -18.19 4.97
N LEU A 5 3.67 -17.31 4.98
CA LEU A 5 3.21 -16.64 3.77
C LEU A 5 4.42 -15.94 3.15
N LYS A 6 4.87 -16.44 2.00
CA LYS A 6 5.99 -15.85 1.28
C LYS A 6 5.40 -14.89 0.24
N PHE A 7 5.70 -13.62 0.38
CA PHE A 7 5.35 -12.62 -0.62
C PHE A 7 6.42 -12.54 -1.70
N GLU A 8 6.00 -12.43 -2.97
CA GLU A 8 6.94 -12.38 -4.10
C GLU A 8 7.36 -10.95 -4.41
N ASN A 9 6.44 -10.06 -4.72
CA ASN A 9 6.72 -8.64 -4.94
C ASN A 9 5.75 -7.78 -4.14
N ILE A 10 6.16 -6.55 -3.84
CA ILE A 10 5.33 -5.57 -3.12
C ILE A 10 5.19 -4.34 -3.99
N TYR A 11 4.03 -4.20 -4.60
CA TYR A 11 3.66 -3.01 -5.35
C TYR A 11 2.85 -2.08 -4.46
N CYS A 12 3.00 -0.78 -4.64
CA CYS A 12 2.30 0.23 -3.87
C CYS A 12 1.76 1.32 -4.81
N VAL A 13 0.58 1.84 -4.48
CA VAL A 13 -0.08 2.89 -5.24
C VAL A 13 -0.09 4.18 -4.43
N GLY A 14 0.57 5.19 -4.93
CA GLY A 14 0.54 6.52 -4.33
C GLY A 14 -0.68 7.33 -4.77
N ARG A 15 -1.28 8.11 -3.84
CA ARG A 15 -2.34 9.09 -4.13
C ARG A 15 -3.62 8.49 -4.73
N ASN A 16 -4.08 7.39 -4.22
CA ASN A 16 -5.31 6.75 -4.71
C ASN A 16 -6.58 7.21 -3.98
N PHE A 17 -6.48 8.16 -3.07
CA PHE A 17 -7.62 8.82 -2.42
C PHE A 17 -7.51 10.33 -2.63
N GLU A 18 -8.66 10.94 -3.04
CA GLU A 18 -8.67 12.36 -3.38
C GLU A 18 -8.34 13.25 -2.17
N GLY A 19 -8.87 12.90 -0.98
CA GLY A 19 -8.59 13.59 0.28
C GLY A 19 -7.09 13.61 0.60
N HIS A 20 -6.42 12.47 0.52
CA HIS A 20 -4.97 12.37 0.72
C HIS A 20 -4.16 13.16 -0.32
N ALA A 21 -4.57 13.13 -1.59
CA ALA A 21 -3.89 13.94 -2.62
C ALA A 21 -3.98 15.44 -2.30
N LYS A 22 -5.15 15.91 -1.86
CA LYS A 22 -5.38 17.31 -1.43
C LYS A 22 -4.60 17.67 -0.16
N GLU A 23 -4.60 16.80 0.86
CA GLU A 23 -3.85 16.97 2.11
C GLU A 23 -2.37 17.27 1.86
N LEU A 24 -1.76 16.56 0.92
CA LEU A 24 -0.36 16.74 0.54
C LEU A 24 -0.14 17.84 -0.52
N GLY A 25 -1.16 18.62 -0.89
CA GLY A 25 -1.08 19.67 -1.90
C GLY A 25 -0.76 19.16 -3.31
N ASN A 26 -1.09 17.90 -3.61
CA ASN A 26 -0.87 17.30 -4.90
C ASN A 26 -2.11 17.36 -5.79
N LYS A 27 -1.89 17.34 -7.11
CA LYS A 27 -2.99 17.13 -8.07
C LYS A 27 -3.46 15.68 -8.02
N VAL A 28 -4.75 15.47 -8.25
CA VAL A 28 -5.32 14.13 -8.47
C VAL A 28 -4.63 13.51 -9.69
N PRO A 29 -4.06 12.30 -9.56
CA PRO A 29 -3.36 11.67 -10.67
C PRO A 29 -4.35 11.19 -11.75
N ILE A 30 -3.91 11.19 -13.00
CA ILE A 30 -4.68 10.68 -14.15
C ILE A 30 -4.44 9.20 -14.41
N SER A 31 -3.45 8.61 -13.76
CA SER A 31 -3.11 7.18 -13.78
C SER A 31 -2.47 6.77 -12.45
N PRO A 32 -2.54 5.48 -12.08
CA PRO A 32 -1.92 5.00 -10.86
C PRO A 32 -0.42 5.34 -10.80
N LEU A 33 0.01 5.92 -9.69
CA LEU A 33 1.42 6.21 -9.41
C LEU A 33 2.01 5.00 -8.67
N ILE A 34 2.84 4.22 -9.36
CA ILE A 34 3.36 2.97 -8.81
C ILE A 34 4.77 3.18 -8.23
N PHE A 35 5.01 2.56 -7.08
CA PHE A 35 6.34 2.35 -6.51
C PHE A 35 6.40 0.95 -5.86
N GLN A 36 7.58 0.56 -5.41
CA GLN A 36 7.78 -0.76 -4.81
C GLN A 36 8.43 -0.65 -3.43
N LYS A 37 8.13 -1.64 -2.60
CA LYS A 37 8.90 -1.95 -1.40
C LYS A 37 9.64 -3.27 -1.60
N SER A 38 10.82 -3.38 -0.99
CA SER A 38 11.53 -4.66 -0.96
C SER A 38 10.80 -5.68 -0.09
N ASN A 39 10.85 -6.95 -0.45
CA ASN A 39 10.32 -8.04 0.39
C ASN A 39 10.97 -8.06 1.78
N SER A 40 12.23 -7.61 1.90
CA SER A 40 12.92 -7.44 3.18
C SER A 40 12.35 -6.32 4.07
N ALA A 41 11.46 -5.48 3.52
CA ALA A 41 10.77 -4.43 4.28
C ALA A 41 9.52 -4.95 5.00
N VAL A 42 9.06 -6.17 4.69
CA VAL A 42 7.86 -6.75 5.30
C VAL A 42 8.06 -7.04 6.77
N ILE A 43 7.07 -6.69 7.56
CA ILE A 43 6.90 -7.13 8.94
C ILE A 43 5.46 -7.63 9.16
N VAL A 44 5.36 -8.81 9.77
CA VAL A 44 4.10 -9.48 10.11
C VAL A 44 3.98 -9.69 11.63
N LYS A 45 4.66 -8.86 12.40
CA LYS A 45 4.72 -8.94 13.87
C LYS A 45 3.81 -7.89 14.49
N GLU A 46 3.38 -8.16 15.73
CA GLU A 46 2.60 -7.21 16.54
C GLU A 46 3.41 -5.96 16.95
N THR A 47 4.74 -6.05 16.93
CA THR A 47 5.63 -4.95 17.31
C THR A 47 6.40 -4.43 16.11
N ILE A 48 6.33 -3.13 15.88
CA ILE A 48 7.06 -2.42 14.83
C ILE A 48 8.16 -1.59 15.50
N GLU A 49 9.39 -1.81 15.06
CA GLU A 49 10.53 -0.99 15.50
C GLU A 49 10.65 0.23 14.60
N ILE A 50 10.42 1.42 15.17
CA ILE A 50 10.56 2.68 14.44
C ILE A 50 12.02 3.13 14.51
N PRO A 51 12.65 3.46 13.36
CA PRO A 51 14.01 3.99 13.33
C PRO A 51 14.15 5.26 14.17
N LYS A 52 15.12 5.28 15.08
CA LYS A 52 15.41 6.48 15.89
C LYS A 52 15.82 7.64 15.00
N ASN A 53 15.44 8.86 15.41
CA ASN A 53 15.76 10.12 14.70
C ASN A 53 15.14 10.25 13.29
N LYS A 54 14.04 9.55 13.03
CA LYS A 54 13.27 9.67 11.79
C LYS A 54 11.80 9.95 12.10
N THR A 55 11.17 10.76 11.28
CA THR A 55 9.73 10.97 11.32
C THR A 55 9.09 9.94 10.40
N ILE A 56 8.66 8.82 10.99
CA ILE A 56 7.95 7.78 10.26
C ILE A 56 6.45 8.03 10.38
N GLU A 57 5.79 8.15 9.25
CA GLU A 57 4.34 8.33 9.18
C GLU A 57 3.65 7.03 8.80
N HIS A 58 2.46 6.82 9.37
CA HIS A 58 1.56 5.74 8.99
C HIS A 58 0.75 6.11 7.75
N GLU A 59 0.55 5.15 6.88
CA GLU A 59 -0.37 5.19 5.75
C GLU A 59 -1.16 3.88 5.77
N LEU A 60 -2.40 3.91 6.28
CA LEU A 60 -3.30 2.75 6.34
C LEU A 60 -3.84 2.44 4.96
N GLU A 61 -3.76 1.19 4.53
CA GLU A 61 -4.16 0.78 3.20
C GLU A 61 -4.87 -0.58 3.17
N ILE A 62 -5.78 -0.76 2.22
CA ILE A 62 -6.18 -2.10 1.81
C ILE A 62 -5.01 -2.74 1.06
N VAL A 63 -4.77 -4.01 1.34
CA VAL A 63 -3.71 -4.82 0.71
C VAL A 63 -4.35 -5.98 -0.04
N LEU A 64 -4.05 -6.09 -1.33
CA LEU A 64 -4.47 -7.21 -2.16
C LEU A 64 -3.42 -8.31 -2.16
N LEU A 65 -3.85 -9.56 -2.09
CA LEU A 65 -3.03 -10.73 -2.37
C LEU A 65 -3.34 -11.25 -3.78
N ILE A 66 -2.33 -11.37 -4.61
CA ILE A 66 -2.46 -11.97 -5.95
C ILE A 66 -2.38 -13.49 -5.85
N GLY A 67 -3.37 -14.17 -6.42
CA GLY A 67 -3.56 -15.61 -6.27
C GLY A 67 -3.03 -16.47 -7.41
N LYS A 68 -2.64 -15.85 -8.53
CA LYS A 68 -2.20 -16.58 -9.72
C LYS A 68 -1.19 -15.82 -10.55
N ASP A 69 -0.40 -16.54 -11.32
CA ASP A 69 0.54 -16.01 -12.30
C ASP A 69 -0.18 -15.52 -13.55
N GLY A 70 0.39 -14.52 -14.22
CA GLY A 70 -0.02 -14.11 -15.57
C GLY A 70 -0.31 -12.62 -15.72
N VAL A 71 -0.99 -12.29 -16.81
CA VAL A 71 -1.30 -10.92 -17.25
C VAL A 71 -2.79 -10.83 -17.58
N PRO A 72 -3.62 -10.16 -16.76
CA PRO A 72 -5.04 -9.99 -17.04
C PRO A 72 -5.24 -9.03 -18.21
N LYS A 73 -6.28 -9.25 -19.03
CA LYS A 73 -6.54 -8.50 -20.26
C LYS A 73 -7.67 -7.48 -20.12
N ASN A 74 -8.52 -7.62 -19.11
CA ASN A 74 -9.68 -6.77 -18.85
C ASN A 74 -10.02 -6.77 -17.37
N GLN A 75 -10.98 -5.94 -16.95
CA GLN A 75 -11.37 -5.78 -15.54
C GLN A 75 -11.91 -7.07 -14.93
N GLU A 76 -12.74 -7.82 -15.67
CA GLU A 76 -13.31 -9.07 -15.18
C GLU A 76 -12.18 -10.09 -14.90
N GLU A 77 -11.22 -10.21 -15.81
CA GLU A 77 -10.06 -11.06 -15.60
C GLU A 77 -9.17 -10.55 -14.47
N ALA A 78 -8.94 -9.23 -14.36
CA ALA A 78 -8.17 -8.64 -13.28
C ALA A 78 -8.74 -8.96 -11.90
N HIS A 79 -10.06 -8.90 -11.74
CA HIS A 79 -10.74 -9.28 -10.50
C HIS A 79 -10.39 -10.73 -10.09
N THR A 80 -10.29 -11.65 -11.03
CA THR A 80 -9.96 -13.07 -10.75
C THR A 80 -8.51 -13.29 -10.29
N PHE A 81 -7.65 -12.27 -10.35
CA PHE A 81 -6.28 -12.34 -9.82
C PHE A 81 -6.24 -12.11 -8.31
N ILE A 82 -7.27 -11.49 -7.73
CA ILE A 82 -7.34 -11.20 -6.29
C ILE A 82 -7.70 -12.49 -5.54
N ALA A 83 -6.79 -12.98 -4.73
CA ALA A 83 -7.02 -14.14 -3.86
C ALA A 83 -7.56 -13.75 -2.48
N GLY A 84 -7.35 -12.50 -2.07
CA GLY A 84 -7.85 -12.01 -0.80
C GLY A 84 -7.47 -10.55 -0.53
N PHE A 85 -8.12 -10.01 0.48
CA PHE A 85 -7.97 -8.64 0.96
C PHE A 85 -7.50 -8.65 2.41
N SER A 86 -6.61 -7.73 2.73
CA SER A 86 -6.17 -7.48 4.09
C SER A 86 -5.96 -5.99 4.30
N ILE A 87 -5.45 -5.61 5.45
CA ILE A 87 -5.01 -4.24 5.75
C ILE A 87 -3.53 -4.23 6.07
N GLY A 88 -2.90 -3.10 5.79
CA GLY A 88 -1.49 -2.90 6.09
C GLY A 88 -1.15 -1.45 6.33
N LEU A 89 0.10 -1.21 6.72
CA LEU A 89 0.66 0.13 6.84
C LEU A 89 1.83 0.28 5.87
N ASP A 90 1.71 1.24 4.95
CA ASP A 90 2.81 1.73 4.13
C ASP A 90 3.59 2.80 4.92
N LEU A 91 4.50 2.35 5.80
CA LEU A 91 5.28 3.27 6.62
C LEU A 91 6.25 4.08 5.75
N THR A 92 6.27 5.39 6.01
CA THR A 92 6.96 6.37 5.17
C THR A 92 7.89 7.25 6.00
N ASP A 93 9.18 7.30 5.64
CA ASP A 93 10.10 8.36 6.10
C ASP A 93 9.77 9.65 5.35
N ARG A 94 8.86 10.43 5.92
CA ARG A 94 8.28 11.61 5.25
C ARG A 94 9.30 12.68 4.92
N SER A 95 10.21 12.92 5.83
CA SER A 95 11.27 13.92 5.63
C SER A 95 12.17 13.56 4.46
N LEU A 96 12.62 12.30 4.42
CA LEU A 96 13.43 11.80 3.32
C LEU A 96 12.65 11.78 1.99
N GLN A 97 11.37 11.41 2.02
CA GLN A 97 10.53 11.44 0.82
C GLN A 97 10.41 12.86 0.24
N ALA A 98 10.22 13.87 1.10
CA ALA A 98 10.13 15.26 0.67
C ALA A 98 11.45 15.73 0.02
N GLU A 99 12.59 15.35 0.60
CA GLU A 99 13.91 15.65 0.05
C GLU A 99 14.11 14.99 -1.33
N LEU A 100 13.79 13.68 -1.44
CA LEU A 100 13.91 12.93 -2.70
C LEU A 100 13.02 13.50 -3.80
N LYS A 101 11.76 13.85 -3.46
CA LYS A 101 10.83 14.52 -4.39
C LYS A 101 11.39 15.84 -4.91
N LYS A 102 11.94 16.69 -4.01
CA LYS A 102 12.53 17.98 -4.38
C LYS A 102 13.72 17.82 -5.35
N LYS A 103 14.47 16.73 -5.20
CA LYS A 103 15.64 16.41 -6.04
C LYS A 103 15.29 15.61 -7.31
N GLY A 104 14.02 15.21 -7.51
CA GLY A 104 13.61 14.34 -8.61
C GLY A 104 14.19 12.93 -8.54
N LEU A 105 14.53 12.45 -7.33
CA LEU A 105 15.12 11.13 -7.11
C LEU A 105 14.06 10.07 -6.77
N PRO A 106 14.35 8.78 -7.00
CA PRO A 106 13.47 7.68 -6.64
C PRO A 106 13.16 7.65 -5.14
N TRP A 107 11.92 7.28 -4.78
CA TRP A 107 11.45 7.26 -3.38
C TRP A 107 11.86 6.02 -2.58
N PHE A 108 12.55 5.08 -3.20
CA PHE A 108 12.86 3.77 -2.64
C PHE A 108 13.35 3.84 -1.19
N ALA A 109 14.35 4.67 -0.89
CA ALA A 109 14.93 4.77 0.45
C ALA A 109 13.95 5.29 1.52
N SER A 110 12.93 6.08 1.13
CA SER A 110 11.91 6.62 2.04
C SER A 110 10.71 5.69 2.21
N LYS A 111 10.50 4.76 1.29
CA LYS A 111 9.37 3.85 1.24
C LYS A 111 9.74 2.39 1.51
N SER A 112 11.01 2.00 1.35
CA SER A 112 11.47 0.61 1.42
C SER A 112 12.61 0.45 2.42
N PHE A 113 12.36 0.73 3.69
CA PHE A 113 13.26 0.44 4.80
C PHE A 113 12.74 -0.76 5.61
N ARG A 114 13.59 -1.33 6.47
CA ARG A 114 13.22 -2.49 7.30
C ARG A 114 11.98 -2.19 8.14
N GLY A 115 10.95 -3.01 8.01
CA GLY A 115 9.68 -2.87 8.72
C GLY A 115 8.73 -1.82 8.12
N SER A 116 9.01 -1.29 6.93
CA SER A 116 8.15 -0.27 6.31
C SER A 116 6.90 -0.82 5.61
N ALA A 117 6.78 -2.14 5.44
CA ALA A 117 5.58 -2.80 4.94
C ALA A 117 4.98 -3.67 6.05
N VAL A 118 4.01 -3.14 6.79
CA VAL A 118 3.31 -3.89 7.83
C VAL A 118 2.07 -4.51 7.22
N ILE A 119 1.86 -5.82 7.42
CA ILE A 119 0.76 -6.54 6.78
C ILE A 119 0.08 -7.43 7.81
N ASP A 120 -1.24 -7.33 7.94
CA ASP A 120 -2.04 -8.38 8.57
C ASP A 120 -2.10 -9.57 7.59
N THR A 121 -1.59 -10.72 8.02
CA THR A 121 -1.54 -11.94 7.20
C THR A 121 -2.88 -12.67 7.12
N ASN A 122 -3.91 -12.18 7.78
CA ASN A 122 -5.24 -12.75 7.73
C ASN A 122 -6.03 -12.20 6.53
N PHE A 123 -5.70 -12.67 5.33
CA PHE A 123 -6.40 -12.30 4.12
C PHE A 123 -7.81 -12.89 4.09
N ARG A 124 -8.81 -12.06 3.77
CA ARG A 124 -10.23 -12.39 3.68
C ARG A 124 -10.69 -12.37 2.22
N HIS A 125 -11.74 -13.14 1.92
CA HIS A 125 -12.33 -13.15 0.56
C HIS A 125 -13.15 -11.90 0.27
N GLU A 126 -13.71 -11.26 1.31
CA GLU A 126 -14.49 -10.04 1.18
C GLU A 126 -13.67 -8.83 1.61
N CYS A 127 -13.68 -7.78 0.78
CA CYS A 127 -13.04 -6.52 1.10
C CYS A 127 -13.92 -5.70 2.06
N PRO A 128 -13.38 -5.16 3.15
CA PRO A 128 -14.12 -4.22 3.99
C PRO A 128 -14.41 -2.94 3.20
N HIS A 129 -15.67 -2.50 3.19
CA HIS A 129 -16.04 -1.25 2.55
C HIS A 129 -15.48 -0.02 3.28
N GLU A 130 -15.35 -0.14 4.60
CA GLU A 130 -14.84 0.90 5.48
C GLU A 130 -13.72 0.33 6.35
N PHE A 131 -12.70 1.12 6.58
CA PHE A 131 -11.55 0.73 7.40
C PHE A 131 -10.99 1.96 8.11
N TYR A 132 -10.38 1.76 9.28
CA TYR A 132 -9.83 2.86 10.06
C TYR A 132 -8.56 2.46 10.81
N LEU A 133 -7.76 3.46 11.14
CA LEU A 133 -6.58 3.34 12.00
C LEU A 133 -6.79 4.14 13.28
N MET A 134 -6.55 3.47 14.40
CA MET A 134 -6.45 4.14 15.69
C MET A 134 -5.00 4.16 16.17
N VAL A 135 -4.53 5.31 16.62
CA VAL A 135 -3.26 5.48 17.32
C VAL A 135 -3.56 6.07 18.69
N ASN A 136 -3.08 5.42 19.77
CA ASN A 136 -3.33 5.86 21.14
C ASN A 136 -4.82 6.12 21.43
N GLN A 137 -5.70 5.18 21.01
CA GLN A 137 -7.17 5.22 21.18
C GLN A 137 -7.87 6.38 20.44
N LYS A 138 -7.19 7.06 19.53
CA LYS A 138 -7.79 8.10 18.69
C LYS A 138 -7.78 7.65 17.24
N ILE A 139 -8.90 7.80 16.55
CA ILE A 139 -8.99 7.56 15.12
C ILE A 139 -8.11 8.59 14.42
N ARG A 140 -7.21 8.14 13.56
CA ARG A 140 -6.27 8.95 12.78
C ARG A 140 -6.56 8.91 11.30
N GLN A 141 -6.94 7.75 10.78
CA GLN A 141 -7.35 7.59 9.38
C GLN A 141 -8.66 6.82 9.32
N GLU A 142 -9.53 7.24 8.42
CA GLU A 142 -10.75 6.54 8.03
C GLU A 142 -10.82 6.50 6.52
N GLY A 143 -11.06 5.33 5.95
CA GLY A 143 -11.16 5.13 4.51
C GLY A 143 -12.46 4.43 4.13
N ASN A 144 -12.96 4.77 2.96
CA ASN A 144 -14.07 4.08 2.32
C ASN A 144 -13.70 3.77 0.87
N LEU A 145 -13.97 2.55 0.40
CA LEU A 145 -13.61 2.13 -0.96
C LEU A 145 -14.20 3.03 -2.05
N LYS A 146 -15.36 3.64 -1.80
CA LYS A 146 -15.99 4.57 -2.77
C LYS A 146 -15.17 5.83 -3.04
N ASP A 147 -14.23 6.18 -2.14
CA ASP A 147 -13.39 7.37 -2.24
C ASP A 147 -12.06 7.09 -2.95
N MET A 148 -11.85 5.84 -3.40
CA MET A 148 -10.72 5.47 -4.24
C MET A 148 -10.84 6.09 -5.63
N ILE A 149 -9.72 6.61 -6.15
CA ILE A 149 -9.64 7.19 -7.50
C ILE A 149 -9.58 6.09 -8.56
N PHE A 150 -8.77 5.06 -8.32
CA PHE A 150 -8.61 3.89 -9.18
C PHE A 150 -9.09 2.65 -8.43
N SER A 151 -9.95 1.85 -9.08
CA SER A 151 -10.40 0.57 -8.54
C SER A 151 -9.25 -0.44 -8.43
N PHE A 152 -9.48 -1.55 -7.76
CA PHE A 152 -8.48 -2.63 -7.68
C PHE A 152 -8.13 -3.18 -9.06
N GLU A 153 -9.15 -3.33 -9.90
CA GLU A 153 -9.01 -3.81 -11.27
C GLU A 153 -8.22 -2.82 -12.14
N ASP A 154 -8.46 -1.52 -11.97
CA ASP A 154 -7.69 -0.46 -12.67
C ASP A 154 -6.22 -0.51 -12.30
N ILE A 155 -5.90 -0.70 -11.01
CA ILE A 155 -4.54 -0.84 -10.52
C ILE A 155 -3.87 -2.08 -11.12
N ILE A 156 -4.55 -3.22 -11.07
CA ILE A 156 -4.04 -4.49 -11.61
C ILE A 156 -3.81 -4.37 -13.11
N LEU A 157 -4.77 -3.83 -13.87
CA LEU A 157 -4.61 -3.60 -15.31
C LEU A 157 -3.51 -2.58 -15.63
N HIS A 158 -3.32 -1.58 -14.78
CA HIS A 158 -2.24 -0.63 -14.98
C HIS A 158 -0.87 -1.29 -14.80
N LEU A 159 -0.70 -2.08 -13.73
CA LEU A 159 0.52 -2.84 -13.46
C LEU A 159 0.80 -3.88 -14.56
N SER A 160 -0.22 -4.57 -15.04
CA SER A 160 -0.10 -5.61 -16.06
C SER A 160 0.44 -5.13 -17.42
N LYS A 161 0.44 -3.81 -17.66
CA LYS A 161 1.08 -3.22 -18.84
C LYS A 161 2.63 -3.32 -18.80
N THR A 162 3.19 -3.57 -17.63
CA THR A 162 4.63 -3.50 -17.39
C THR A 162 5.19 -4.78 -16.78
N ILE A 163 4.37 -5.53 -16.04
CA ILE A 163 4.80 -6.74 -15.32
C ILE A 163 3.87 -7.92 -15.58
N ASP A 164 4.39 -9.11 -15.42
CA ASP A 164 3.64 -10.34 -15.27
C ASP A 164 3.48 -10.61 -13.77
N PHE A 165 2.24 -10.69 -13.28
CA PHE A 165 1.97 -11.02 -11.89
C PHE A 165 2.46 -12.41 -11.52
N LYS A 166 2.85 -12.55 -10.27
CA LYS A 166 3.18 -13.82 -9.62
C LYS A 166 2.22 -14.08 -8.47
N LYS A 167 1.83 -15.33 -8.32
CA LYS A 167 1.12 -15.77 -7.12
C LYS A 167 1.95 -15.43 -5.89
N GLY A 168 1.35 -14.71 -4.94
CA GLY A 168 2.04 -14.18 -3.77
C GLY A 168 2.50 -12.73 -3.91
N ASP A 169 2.31 -12.09 -5.07
CA ASP A 169 2.45 -10.64 -5.16
C ASP A 169 1.41 -9.97 -4.27
N ILE A 170 1.78 -8.84 -3.68
CA ILE A 170 0.86 -8.00 -2.92
C ILE A 170 0.85 -6.57 -3.46
N ILE A 171 -0.32 -5.94 -3.31
CA ILE A 171 -0.53 -4.57 -3.75
C ILE A 171 -1.10 -3.76 -2.59
N PHE A 172 -0.37 -2.76 -2.13
CA PHE A 172 -0.88 -1.68 -1.30
C PHE A 172 -1.61 -0.69 -2.20
N THR A 173 -2.88 -0.42 -1.91
CA THR A 173 -3.80 0.22 -2.87
C THR A 173 -3.95 1.72 -2.71
N GLY A 174 -3.20 2.31 -1.79
CA GLY A 174 -3.26 3.73 -1.47
C GLY A 174 -3.96 4.02 -0.15
N THR A 175 -3.59 5.12 0.47
CA THR A 175 -4.05 5.53 1.80
C THR A 175 -5.05 6.68 1.74
N PRO A 176 -6.07 6.72 2.61
CA PRO A 176 -6.92 7.89 2.81
C PRO A 176 -6.17 9.03 3.51
N GLU A 177 -6.81 10.18 3.67
CA GLU A 177 -6.29 11.31 4.46
C GLU A 177 -6.12 10.96 5.94
N GLY A 178 -5.42 11.85 6.68
CA GLY A 178 -5.12 11.68 8.10
C GLY A 178 -3.80 10.97 8.37
N VAL A 179 -2.89 10.93 7.38
CA VAL A 179 -1.53 10.44 7.59
C VAL A 179 -0.81 11.24 8.68
N GLY A 180 0.04 10.59 9.45
CA GLY A 180 0.71 11.25 10.56
C GLY A 180 1.84 10.43 11.15
N ALA A 181 2.65 11.09 11.97
CA ALA A 181 3.78 10.47 12.63
C ALA A 181 3.32 9.39 13.64
N LEU A 182 4.06 8.30 13.68
CA LEU A 182 3.99 7.33 14.76
C LEU A 182 4.71 7.92 15.99
N GLU A 183 4.02 7.93 17.13
CA GLU A 183 4.49 8.46 18.42
C GLU A 183 4.96 7.33 19.33
#